data_3dfd0f8c6b2e57e4489e0284d35f54b2
#
_entry.id   3dfd0f8c6b2e57e4489e0284d35f54b2
#
_cell.length_a   1.000
_cell.length_b   1.000
_cell.length_c   1.000
_cell.angle_alpha   90.00
_cell.angle_beta   90.00
_cell.angle_gamma   90.00
#
_symmetry.space_group_name_H-M   'P 1'
#
loop_
_entity.id
_entity.type
_entity.pdbx_description
1 polymer ?
#
loop_
_entity_poly.entity_id
_entity_poly.type
_entity_poly.pdbx_seq_one_letter_code
_entity_poly.pdbx_strand_id
1 'polypeptide(L)'
;SNGRFAKDSYRRFIQMYGNVVMGVESYHFEELIENYKLTKGVLLDTDLDESDWDGLIVDFKRTVKEKTKKSFPQNVFDQLLGAISAVFLSWESNRAKIYRKLNQIPAEWGTAVNVQSMVFGNMGEDCATGVVFTRNPSDGSNDIYGEYLINAQGEDVVAGTRTPQYITKKARQQAKVKAASMEEVMPNVYRQLHKILKKLEKHYRDMQDVEFTVENKKLWMLQTRSGKRTAKSAVKIAVDMVKEKLISKKEAVLRIDPNSLDTLLHPTLDEQSSINVIANGLPASPGAASGKVVFTSEEAERLTGMMQDTILVRVETSPEDI
;
A
#
# COMPACT_ATOMS: atom_id res chain seq x y z
N SER A 1 29.06 6.05 7.37
CA SER A 1 27.86 6.15 6.49
C SER A 1 27.49 4.75 6.04
N ASN A 2 26.21 4.43 5.97
CA ASN A 2 25.74 3.14 5.47
C ASN A 2 25.73 3.18 3.94
N GLY A 3 26.85 2.74 3.32
CA GLY A 3 27.03 2.78 1.87
C GLY A 3 25.95 1.99 1.13
N ARG A 4 25.61 0.79 1.64
CA ARG A 4 24.54 -0.03 1.08
C ARG A 4 23.20 0.73 1.04
N PHE A 5 22.81 1.39 2.13
CA PHE A 5 21.58 2.18 2.20
C PHE A 5 21.58 3.32 1.16
N ALA A 6 22.70 4.05 1.02
CA ALA A 6 22.81 5.15 0.07
C ALA A 6 22.64 4.67 -1.38
N LYS A 7 23.23 3.51 -1.72
CA LYS A 7 23.13 2.91 -3.06
C LYS A 7 21.73 2.36 -3.33
N ASP A 8 21.13 1.64 -2.39
CA ASP A 8 19.74 1.16 -2.50
C ASP A 8 18.77 2.33 -2.68
N SER A 9 18.90 3.40 -1.88
CA SER A 9 18.06 4.59 -2.02
C SER A 9 18.23 5.26 -3.39
N TYR A 10 19.45 5.32 -3.91
CA TYR A 10 19.70 5.91 -5.22
C TYR A 10 19.16 5.06 -6.36
N ARG A 11 19.30 3.73 -6.32
CA ARG A 11 18.70 2.87 -7.34
C ARG A 11 17.16 2.96 -7.33
N ARG A 12 16.52 2.99 -6.14
CA ARG A 12 15.06 3.19 -6.00
C ARG A 12 14.63 4.52 -6.62
N PHE A 13 15.41 5.57 -6.37
CA PHE A 13 15.15 6.87 -7.00
C PHE A 13 15.25 6.79 -8.53
N ILE A 14 16.28 6.13 -9.09
CA ILE A 14 16.42 5.96 -10.54
C ILE A 14 15.23 5.17 -11.12
N GLN A 15 14.84 4.08 -10.46
CA GLN A 15 13.70 3.26 -10.87
C GLN A 15 12.41 4.09 -10.89
N MET A 16 12.06 4.74 -9.78
CA MET A 16 10.84 5.52 -9.66
C MET A 16 10.82 6.71 -10.62
N TYR A 17 11.90 7.49 -10.69
CA TYR A 17 12.01 8.62 -11.60
C TYR A 17 12.03 8.16 -13.07
N GLY A 18 12.73 7.10 -13.37
CA GLY A 18 12.77 6.49 -14.70
C GLY A 18 11.40 6.04 -15.18
N ASN A 19 10.62 5.42 -14.28
CA ASN A 19 9.26 5.00 -14.58
C ASN A 19 8.31 6.20 -14.68
N VAL A 20 8.13 6.96 -13.59
CA VAL A 20 7.08 7.99 -13.47
C VAL A 20 7.36 9.22 -14.32
N VAL A 21 8.62 9.67 -14.38
CA VAL A 21 8.99 10.92 -15.07
C VAL A 21 9.46 10.68 -16.49
N MET A 22 10.21 9.60 -16.71
CA MET A 22 10.83 9.33 -18.01
C MET A 22 10.10 8.27 -18.85
N GLY A 23 9.08 7.60 -18.29
CA GLY A 23 8.21 6.67 -19.00
C GLY A 23 8.86 5.33 -19.33
N VAL A 24 9.81 4.87 -18.51
CA VAL A 24 10.41 3.54 -18.64
C VAL A 24 9.58 2.54 -17.86
N GLU A 25 9.13 1.47 -18.49
CA GLU A 25 8.33 0.43 -17.84
C GLU A 25 9.08 -0.22 -16.67
N SER A 26 8.41 -0.39 -15.52
CA SER A 26 9.01 -0.90 -14.27
C SER A 26 9.67 -2.26 -14.42
N TYR A 27 9.08 -3.15 -15.22
CA TYR A 27 9.60 -4.51 -15.39
C TYR A 27 11.05 -4.57 -15.90
N HIS A 28 11.52 -3.56 -16.64
CA HIS A 28 12.92 -3.50 -17.09
C HIS A 28 13.91 -3.37 -15.92
N PHE A 29 13.51 -2.67 -14.86
CA PHE A 29 14.32 -2.52 -13.66
C PHE A 29 14.23 -3.77 -12.77
N GLU A 30 13.04 -4.32 -12.65
CA GLU A 30 12.76 -5.54 -11.86
C GLU A 30 13.53 -6.74 -12.42
N GLU A 31 13.52 -6.92 -13.74
CA GLU A 31 14.28 -7.98 -14.41
C GLU A 31 15.78 -7.88 -14.12
N LEU A 32 16.34 -6.67 -14.09
CA LEU A 32 17.75 -6.47 -13.74
C LEU A 32 18.03 -6.88 -12.29
N ILE A 33 17.16 -6.50 -11.33
CA ILE A 33 17.29 -6.89 -9.92
C ILE A 33 17.25 -8.41 -9.79
N GLU A 34 16.26 -9.06 -10.42
CA GLU A 34 16.10 -10.51 -10.38
C GLU A 34 17.35 -11.22 -10.96
N ASN A 35 17.92 -10.73 -12.06
CA ASN A 35 19.14 -11.30 -12.65
C ASN A 35 20.33 -11.18 -11.69
N TYR A 36 20.48 -10.09 -10.95
CA TYR A 36 21.53 -9.94 -9.94
C TYR A 36 21.31 -10.92 -8.78
N LYS A 37 20.07 -11.05 -8.30
CA LYS A 37 19.71 -12.03 -7.24
C LYS A 37 20.02 -13.46 -7.69
N LEU A 38 19.61 -13.83 -8.89
CA LEU A 38 19.87 -15.16 -9.45
C LEU A 38 21.36 -15.44 -9.58
N THR A 39 22.14 -14.49 -10.08
CA THR A 39 23.59 -14.62 -10.24
C THR A 39 24.30 -14.81 -8.89
N LYS A 40 23.81 -14.14 -7.86
CA LYS A 40 24.35 -14.21 -6.49
C LYS A 40 23.81 -15.41 -5.69
N GLY A 41 22.71 -16.03 -6.12
CA GLY A 41 22.04 -17.12 -5.43
C GLY A 41 21.29 -16.69 -4.18
N VAL A 42 20.72 -15.44 -4.17
CA VAL A 42 19.94 -14.88 -3.07
C VAL A 42 18.50 -14.65 -3.47
N LEU A 43 17.60 -14.52 -2.48
CA LEU A 43 16.18 -14.38 -2.71
C LEU A 43 15.66 -12.96 -2.46
N LEU A 44 16.26 -12.24 -1.51
CA LEU A 44 15.77 -10.94 -1.09
C LEU A 44 16.70 -9.81 -1.55
N ASP A 45 16.10 -8.66 -1.87
CA ASP A 45 16.84 -7.43 -2.16
C ASP A 45 17.76 -7.01 -1.00
N THR A 46 17.37 -7.35 0.24
CA THR A 46 18.17 -7.09 1.43
C THR A 46 19.48 -7.88 1.47
N ASP A 47 19.60 -8.94 0.70
CA ASP A 47 20.79 -9.79 0.61
C ASP A 47 21.83 -9.26 -0.40
N LEU A 48 21.44 -8.28 -1.24
CA LEU A 48 22.34 -7.59 -2.14
C LEU A 48 23.21 -6.59 -1.36
N ASP A 49 24.49 -6.58 -1.65
CA ASP A 49 25.46 -5.71 -1.00
C ASP A 49 25.70 -4.38 -1.76
N GLU A 50 26.61 -3.57 -1.26
CA GLU A 50 26.91 -2.26 -1.84
C GLU A 50 27.45 -2.36 -3.27
N SER A 51 28.25 -3.39 -3.57
CA SER A 51 28.82 -3.60 -4.91
C SER A 51 27.76 -4.01 -5.94
N ASP A 52 26.79 -4.84 -5.51
CA ASP A 52 25.67 -5.23 -6.36
C ASP A 52 24.83 -4.00 -6.75
N TRP A 53 24.56 -3.14 -5.77
CA TRP A 53 23.83 -1.90 -6.03
C TRP A 53 24.59 -0.93 -6.91
N ASP A 54 25.92 -0.84 -6.83
CA ASP A 54 26.72 -0.03 -7.77
C ASP A 54 26.55 -0.53 -9.21
N GLY A 55 26.64 -1.83 -9.43
CA GLY A 55 26.41 -2.45 -10.72
C GLY A 55 25.00 -2.16 -11.26
N LEU A 56 23.98 -2.39 -10.44
CA LEU A 56 22.58 -2.12 -10.77
C LEU A 56 22.32 -0.64 -11.12
N ILE A 57 22.91 0.30 -10.39
CA ILE A 57 22.80 1.74 -10.69
C ILE A 57 23.32 2.06 -12.10
N VAL A 58 24.43 1.46 -12.48
CA VAL A 58 25.00 1.63 -13.84
C VAL A 58 24.03 1.06 -14.89
N ASP A 59 23.54 -0.15 -14.66
CA ASP A 59 22.61 -0.82 -15.57
C ASP A 59 21.28 -0.08 -15.69
N PHE A 60 20.73 0.40 -14.58
CA PHE A 60 19.51 1.22 -14.57
C PHE A 60 19.67 2.49 -15.41
N LYS A 61 20.76 3.23 -15.23
CA LYS A 61 21.03 4.45 -16.03
C LYS A 61 21.20 4.12 -17.52
N ARG A 62 21.83 2.98 -17.84
CA ARG A 62 21.97 2.51 -19.21
C ARG A 62 20.60 2.19 -19.81
N THR A 63 19.74 1.46 -19.08
CA THR A 63 18.38 1.13 -19.50
C THR A 63 17.55 2.38 -19.76
N VAL A 64 17.59 3.36 -18.84
CA VAL A 64 16.92 4.65 -19.04
C VAL A 64 17.38 5.30 -20.35
N LYS A 65 18.70 5.37 -20.60
CA LYS A 65 19.24 5.96 -21.82
C LYS A 65 18.82 5.20 -23.09
N GLU A 66 18.82 3.88 -23.03
CA GLU A 66 18.43 3.03 -24.17
C GLU A 66 16.95 3.19 -24.53
N LYS A 67 16.08 3.21 -23.52
CA LYS A 67 14.62 3.29 -23.71
C LYS A 67 14.15 4.70 -24.07
N THR A 68 14.71 5.73 -23.44
CA THR A 68 14.24 7.12 -23.61
C THR A 68 15.08 7.95 -24.58
N LYS A 69 16.26 7.46 -24.98
CA LYS A 69 17.30 8.21 -25.71
C LYS A 69 17.85 9.43 -24.95
N LYS A 70 17.50 9.57 -23.67
CA LYS A 70 17.95 10.64 -22.78
C LYS A 70 18.72 10.05 -21.60
N SER A 71 19.79 10.72 -21.17
CA SER A 71 20.51 10.32 -19.97
C SER A 71 19.70 10.66 -18.72
N PHE A 72 19.80 9.83 -17.68
CA PHE A 72 19.22 10.12 -16.38
C PHE A 72 19.78 11.45 -15.85
N PRO A 73 18.94 12.43 -15.48
CA PRO A 73 19.39 13.75 -15.05
C PRO A 73 20.18 13.65 -13.75
N GLN A 74 21.29 14.39 -13.65
CA GLN A 74 22.15 14.42 -12.46
C GLN A 74 21.97 15.71 -11.65
N ASN A 75 21.39 16.75 -12.24
CA ASN A 75 21.09 17.98 -11.53
C ASN A 75 19.85 17.81 -10.65
N VAL A 76 19.97 18.13 -9.37
CA VAL A 76 18.90 17.95 -8.37
C VAL A 76 17.65 18.81 -8.69
N PHE A 77 17.86 20.02 -9.21
CA PHE A 77 16.73 20.90 -9.58
C PHE A 77 16.00 20.39 -10.83
N ASP A 78 16.73 19.86 -11.81
CA ASP A 78 16.10 19.23 -12.98
C ASP A 78 15.27 18.01 -12.58
N GLN A 79 15.80 17.20 -11.65
CA GLN A 79 15.07 16.06 -11.07
C GLN A 79 13.80 16.53 -10.35
N LEU A 80 13.89 17.55 -9.50
CA LEU A 80 12.76 18.09 -8.76
C LEU A 80 11.70 18.66 -9.72
N LEU A 81 12.08 19.50 -10.68
CA LEU A 81 11.16 20.08 -11.64
C LEU A 81 10.52 19.02 -12.54
N GLY A 82 11.28 18.00 -12.94
CA GLY A 82 10.76 16.85 -13.67
C GLY A 82 9.70 16.09 -12.88
N ALA A 83 9.95 15.80 -11.61
CA ALA A 83 9.00 15.14 -10.73
C ALA A 83 7.72 15.98 -10.51
N ILE A 84 7.86 17.28 -10.25
CA ILE A 84 6.73 18.21 -10.11
C ILE A 84 5.88 18.20 -11.39
N SER A 85 6.53 18.32 -12.55
CA SER A 85 5.85 18.30 -13.86
C SER A 85 5.10 17.00 -14.08
N ALA A 86 5.69 15.85 -13.73
CA ALA A 86 5.05 14.54 -13.86
C ALA A 86 3.78 14.45 -13.01
N VAL A 87 3.80 14.98 -11.76
CA VAL A 87 2.59 15.02 -10.91
C VAL A 87 1.49 15.85 -11.55
N PHE A 88 1.78 17.04 -12.09
CA PHE A 88 0.77 17.84 -12.79
C PHE A 88 0.24 17.14 -14.04
N LEU A 89 1.11 16.53 -14.84
CA LEU A 89 0.71 15.79 -16.04
C LEU A 89 -0.12 14.55 -15.73
N SER A 90 0.09 13.91 -14.57
CA SER A 90 -0.68 12.74 -14.16
C SER A 90 -2.18 13.01 -14.03
N TRP A 91 -2.59 14.26 -13.78
CA TRP A 91 -3.99 14.70 -13.78
C TRP A 91 -4.69 14.42 -15.11
N GLU A 92 -3.96 14.51 -16.22
CA GLU A 92 -4.47 14.29 -17.57
C GLU A 92 -4.35 12.83 -18.05
N SER A 93 -3.83 11.92 -17.23
CA SER A 93 -3.77 10.51 -17.56
C SER A 93 -5.18 9.90 -17.74
N ASN A 94 -5.32 8.90 -18.60
CA ASN A 94 -6.59 8.21 -18.82
C ASN A 94 -7.17 7.67 -17.52
N ARG A 95 -6.34 7.08 -16.68
CA ARG A 95 -6.72 6.56 -15.37
C ARG A 95 -7.30 7.65 -14.46
N ALA A 96 -6.62 8.79 -14.34
CA ALA A 96 -7.12 9.92 -13.54
C ALA A 96 -8.45 10.47 -14.08
N LYS A 97 -8.63 10.51 -15.41
CA LYS A 97 -9.89 10.91 -16.05
C LYS A 97 -11.04 9.95 -15.72
N ILE A 98 -10.79 8.64 -15.82
CA ILE A 98 -11.78 7.61 -15.46
C ILE A 98 -12.14 7.72 -13.98
N TYR A 99 -11.14 7.79 -13.11
CA TYR A 99 -11.34 7.92 -11.66
C TYR A 99 -12.19 9.16 -11.31
N ARG A 100 -11.88 10.31 -11.90
CA ARG A 100 -12.67 11.54 -11.69
C ARG A 100 -14.12 11.37 -12.14
N LYS A 101 -14.33 10.76 -13.31
CA LYS A 101 -15.68 10.52 -13.83
C LYS A 101 -16.48 9.61 -12.90
N LEU A 102 -15.90 8.52 -12.42
CA LEU A 102 -16.55 7.59 -11.51
C LEU A 102 -16.88 8.23 -10.14
N ASN A 103 -16.01 9.10 -9.64
CA ASN A 103 -16.16 9.75 -8.35
C ASN A 103 -16.78 11.16 -8.43
N GLN A 104 -17.29 11.58 -9.61
CA GLN A 104 -17.92 12.90 -9.83
C GLN A 104 -17.02 14.08 -9.44
N ILE A 105 -15.71 13.96 -9.67
CA ILE A 105 -14.73 15.00 -9.38
C ILE A 105 -14.64 15.95 -10.60
N PRO A 106 -14.84 17.27 -10.42
CA PRO A 106 -14.73 18.25 -11.48
C PRO A 106 -13.33 18.28 -12.12
N ALA A 107 -13.27 18.28 -13.43
CA ALA A 107 -12.00 18.26 -14.16
C ALA A 107 -11.18 19.55 -13.97
N GLU A 108 -11.87 20.66 -13.73
CA GLU A 108 -11.30 22.00 -13.54
C GLU A 108 -10.59 22.19 -12.18
N TRP A 109 -10.72 21.28 -11.24
CA TRP A 109 -10.07 21.42 -9.94
C TRP A 109 -8.54 21.35 -10.02
N GLY A 110 -8.00 20.52 -10.92
CA GLY A 110 -6.56 20.29 -11.02
C GLY A 110 -6.00 19.50 -9.84
N THR A 111 -4.69 19.49 -9.72
CA THR A 111 -3.96 18.82 -8.63
C THR A 111 -2.93 19.75 -8.00
N ALA A 112 -2.38 19.35 -6.86
CA ALA A 112 -1.33 20.06 -6.14
C ALA A 112 -0.14 19.16 -5.87
N VAL A 113 1.04 19.76 -5.67
CA VAL A 113 2.28 19.06 -5.35
C VAL A 113 2.80 19.54 -4.01
N ASN A 114 3.13 18.58 -3.14
CA ASN A 114 3.86 18.85 -1.91
C ASN A 114 5.28 18.27 -2.03
N VAL A 115 6.29 19.07 -1.72
CA VAL A 115 7.67 18.61 -1.59
C VAL A 115 7.95 18.39 -0.11
N GLN A 116 8.20 17.13 0.25
CA GLN A 116 8.35 16.74 1.65
C GLN A 116 9.66 15.97 1.86
N SER A 117 10.33 16.22 2.99
CA SER A 117 11.49 15.42 3.39
C SER A 117 11.10 13.96 3.59
N MET A 118 11.92 13.06 3.09
CA MET A 118 11.73 11.63 3.30
C MET A 118 12.19 11.20 4.70
N VAL A 119 11.52 10.19 5.23
CA VAL A 119 11.94 9.39 6.38
C VAL A 119 12.16 7.96 5.91
N PHE A 120 13.19 7.32 6.44
CA PHE A 120 13.67 6.05 5.89
C PHE A 120 13.45 4.89 6.87
N GLY A 121 12.56 3.97 6.47
CA GLY A 121 12.30 2.74 7.19
C GLY A 121 13.29 1.61 6.90
N ASN A 122 14.24 1.83 5.98
CA ASN A 122 15.17 0.82 5.46
C ASN A 122 16.65 1.12 5.78
N MET A 123 16.92 1.84 6.87
CA MET A 123 18.31 2.13 7.29
C MET A 123 18.93 1.02 8.13
N GLY A 124 18.16 0.01 8.54
CA GLY A 124 18.59 -1.10 9.38
C GLY A 124 17.47 -1.63 10.29
N GLU A 125 17.82 -2.53 11.19
CA GLU A 125 16.87 -3.25 12.07
C GLU A 125 16.14 -2.36 13.08
N ASP A 126 16.63 -1.15 13.33
CA ASP A 126 15.99 -0.13 14.18
C ASP A 126 14.98 0.73 13.41
N CYS A 127 14.74 0.38 12.16
CA CYS A 127 13.86 1.08 11.23
C CYS A 127 12.75 0.15 10.73
N ALA A 128 11.58 0.71 10.43
CA ALA A 128 10.42 -0.02 9.94
C ALA A 128 9.48 0.90 9.18
N THR A 129 8.58 0.32 8.40
CA THR A 129 7.43 1.02 7.82
C THR A 129 6.19 0.18 7.98
N GLY A 130 5.00 0.81 7.98
CA GLY A 130 3.77 0.05 8.11
C GLY A 130 2.52 0.88 7.84
N VAL A 131 1.43 0.14 7.73
CA VAL A 131 0.06 0.66 7.60
C VAL A 131 -0.80 0.11 8.73
N VAL A 132 -1.66 0.95 9.27
CA VAL A 132 -2.47 0.58 10.43
C VAL A 132 -3.81 1.29 10.44
N PHE A 133 -4.85 0.54 10.73
CA PHE A 133 -6.20 1.03 10.95
C PHE A 133 -6.47 1.15 12.45
N THR A 134 -7.19 2.18 12.86
CA THR A 134 -7.57 2.36 14.26
C THR A 134 -8.59 1.33 14.74
N ARG A 135 -9.35 0.73 13.81
CA ARG A 135 -10.30 -0.38 14.00
C ARG A 135 -10.16 -1.38 12.86
N ASN A 136 -10.61 -2.60 13.07
CA ASN A 136 -10.60 -3.61 12.02
C ASN A 136 -11.55 -3.22 10.86
N PRO A 137 -11.05 -3.01 9.64
CA PRO A 137 -11.86 -2.59 8.50
C PRO A 137 -12.80 -3.69 7.99
N SER A 138 -12.58 -4.96 8.33
CA SER A 138 -13.37 -6.09 7.86
C SER A 138 -14.59 -6.36 8.71
N ASP A 139 -14.44 -6.35 10.05
CA ASP A 139 -15.52 -6.69 11.00
C ASP A 139 -15.97 -5.53 11.90
N GLY A 140 -15.24 -4.41 11.90
CA GLY A 140 -15.53 -3.22 12.69
C GLY A 140 -15.19 -3.34 14.17
N SER A 141 -14.45 -4.36 14.60
CA SER A 141 -13.99 -4.48 15.98
C SER A 141 -13.06 -3.32 16.35
N ASN A 142 -13.12 -2.88 17.61
CA ASN A 142 -12.26 -1.83 18.16
C ASN A 142 -10.86 -2.39 18.50
N ASP A 143 -10.29 -3.14 17.55
CA ASP A 143 -8.95 -3.67 17.61
C ASP A 143 -8.09 -2.97 16.55
N ILE A 144 -6.89 -2.59 16.92
CA ILE A 144 -5.90 -2.06 15.97
C ILE A 144 -5.59 -3.17 14.96
N TYR A 145 -5.77 -2.85 13.69
CA TYR A 145 -5.52 -3.76 12.56
C TYR A 145 -4.45 -3.18 11.67
N GLY A 146 -3.42 -3.94 11.34
CA GLY A 146 -2.37 -3.46 10.47
C GLY A 146 -1.12 -4.32 10.49
N GLU A 147 -0.19 -3.90 9.66
CA GLU A 147 1.02 -4.63 9.33
C GLU A 147 2.22 -3.69 9.27
N TYR A 148 3.41 -4.25 9.48
CA TYR A 148 4.67 -3.55 9.37
C TYR A 148 5.78 -4.45 8.83
N LEU A 149 6.82 -3.85 8.28
CA LEU A 149 8.05 -4.50 7.88
C LEU A 149 9.24 -3.80 8.51
N ILE A 150 10.15 -4.58 9.09
CA ILE A 150 11.45 -4.11 9.56
C ILE A 150 12.37 -3.92 8.35
N ASN A 151 13.19 -2.87 8.40
CA ASN A 151 14.17 -2.55 7.37
C ASN A 151 13.55 -2.53 5.97
N ALA A 152 12.51 -1.69 5.78
CA ALA A 152 11.69 -1.62 4.58
C ALA A 152 11.18 -0.20 4.30
N GLN A 153 10.91 0.08 3.04
CA GLN A 153 10.20 1.26 2.56
C GLN A 153 8.71 0.97 2.40
N GLY A 154 7.87 2.00 2.23
CA GLY A 154 6.42 1.85 2.04
C GLY A 154 6.05 0.98 0.84
N GLU A 155 6.77 1.09 -0.26
CA GLU A 155 6.59 0.26 -1.45
C GLU A 155 6.79 -1.24 -1.17
N ASP A 156 7.72 -1.61 -0.29
CA ASP A 156 7.98 -3.01 0.06
C ASP A 156 6.79 -3.65 0.81
N VAL A 157 5.99 -2.84 1.53
CA VAL A 157 4.75 -3.30 2.19
C VAL A 157 3.65 -3.55 1.17
N VAL A 158 3.54 -2.67 0.17
CA VAL A 158 2.48 -2.71 -0.84
C VAL A 158 2.77 -3.76 -1.92
N ALA A 159 4.05 -3.90 -2.31
CA ALA A 159 4.47 -4.82 -3.36
C ALA A 159 4.37 -6.31 -2.98
N GLY A 160 4.20 -6.62 -1.69
CA GLY A 160 4.06 -8.02 -1.24
C GLY A 160 5.33 -8.89 -1.38
N THR A 161 6.47 -8.28 -1.69
CA THR A 161 7.76 -8.97 -1.87
C THR A 161 8.28 -9.64 -0.60
N ARG A 162 7.79 -9.19 0.56
CA ARG A 162 8.11 -9.72 1.88
C ARG A 162 6.81 -9.89 2.68
N THR A 163 6.73 -10.94 3.49
CA THR A 163 5.57 -11.17 4.37
C THR A 163 5.57 -10.16 5.52
N PRO A 164 4.58 -9.26 5.60
CA PRO A 164 4.49 -8.30 6.69
C PRO A 164 4.22 -8.97 8.03
N GLN A 165 4.56 -8.27 9.11
CA GLN A 165 4.34 -8.71 10.49
C GLN A 165 3.19 -7.92 11.12
N TYR A 166 2.53 -8.52 12.10
CA TYR A 166 1.39 -7.91 12.78
C TYR A 166 1.81 -6.76 13.72
N ILE A 167 1.00 -5.73 13.79
CA ILE A 167 1.22 -4.60 14.73
C ILE A 167 1.05 -5.06 16.19
N THR A 168 0.01 -5.85 16.49
CA THR A 168 -0.34 -6.23 17.86
C THR A 168 0.00 -7.69 18.16
N LYS A 169 0.37 -7.98 19.40
CA LYS A 169 0.55 -9.34 19.91
C LYS A 169 -0.73 -10.17 19.80
N LYS A 170 -1.90 -9.54 20.05
CA LYS A 170 -3.21 -10.19 19.94
C LYS A 170 -3.44 -10.73 18.51
N ALA A 171 -3.27 -9.89 17.51
CA ALA A 171 -3.48 -10.27 16.11
C ALA A 171 -2.50 -11.40 15.68
N ARG A 172 -1.22 -11.29 16.05
CA ARG A 172 -0.22 -12.33 15.81
C ARG A 172 -0.62 -13.67 16.40
N GLN A 173 -1.09 -13.67 17.66
CA GLN A 173 -1.52 -14.90 18.34
C GLN A 173 -2.74 -15.53 17.69
N GLN A 174 -3.73 -14.74 17.29
CA GLN A 174 -4.91 -15.21 16.57
C GLN A 174 -4.55 -15.85 15.23
N ALA A 175 -3.62 -15.23 14.50
CA ALA A 175 -3.11 -15.75 13.23
C ALA A 175 -2.13 -16.92 13.37
N LYS A 176 -1.72 -17.27 14.60
CA LYS A 176 -0.75 -18.35 14.90
C LYS A 176 0.60 -18.18 14.17
N VAL A 177 1.01 -16.93 13.92
CA VAL A 177 2.28 -16.62 13.24
C VAL A 177 3.43 -16.56 14.24
N LYS A 178 4.61 -17.09 13.85
CA LYS A 178 5.81 -17.14 14.70
C LYS A 178 6.53 -15.80 14.79
N ALA A 179 6.52 -15.01 13.69
CA ALA A 179 7.20 -13.72 13.66
C ALA A 179 6.64 -12.79 14.74
N ALA A 180 7.50 -12.08 15.45
CA ALA A 180 7.10 -11.22 16.55
C ALA A 180 6.38 -9.96 16.02
N SER A 181 5.37 -9.49 16.76
CA SER A 181 4.63 -8.27 16.44
C SER A 181 5.45 -7.00 16.75
N MET A 182 5.04 -5.87 16.20
CA MET A 182 5.65 -4.57 16.53
C MET A 182 5.58 -4.26 18.03
N GLU A 183 4.47 -4.60 18.67
CA GLU A 183 4.27 -4.47 20.11
C GLU A 183 5.38 -5.17 20.93
N GLU A 184 5.87 -6.33 20.44
CA GLU A 184 6.90 -7.12 21.09
C GLU A 184 8.32 -6.63 20.75
N VAL A 185 8.58 -6.26 19.49
CA VAL A 185 9.92 -5.86 19.00
C VAL A 185 10.24 -4.41 19.30
N MET A 186 9.24 -3.50 19.15
CA MET A 186 9.41 -2.06 19.31
C MET A 186 8.39 -1.48 20.31
N PRO A 187 8.35 -1.92 21.58
CA PRO A 187 7.27 -1.60 22.52
C PRO A 187 7.13 -0.10 22.81
N ASN A 188 8.21 0.68 22.77
CA ASN A 188 8.16 2.12 22.97
C ASN A 188 7.50 2.83 21.77
N VAL A 189 7.85 2.42 20.56
CA VAL A 189 7.27 2.93 19.30
C VAL A 189 5.80 2.57 19.23
N TYR A 190 5.45 1.31 19.52
CA TYR A 190 4.07 0.84 19.56
C TYR A 190 3.20 1.66 20.53
N ARG A 191 3.69 1.94 21.74
CA ARG A 191 2.95 2.77 22.70
C ARG A 191 2.70 4.20 22.19
N GLN A 192 3.67 4.78 21.48
CA GLN A 192 3.50 6.10 20.85
C GLN A 192 2.47 6.02 19.72
N LEU A 193 2.59 5.03 18.83
CA LEU A 193 1.65 4.77 17.74
C LEU A 193 0.23 4.62 18.27
N HIS A 194 0.02 3.74 19.24
CA HIS A 194 -1.29 3.50 19.86
C HIS A 194 -1.91 4.79 20.44
N LYS A 195 -1.11 5.63 21.11
CA LYS A 195 -1.58 6.92 21.63
C LYS A 195 -2.00 7.88 20.52
N ILE A 196 -1.24 7.91 19.42
CA ILE A 196 -1.55 8.75 18.26
C ILE A 196 -2.81 8.26 17.55
N LEU A 197 -2.95 6.96 17.33
CA LEU A 197 -4.13 6.36 16.71
C LEU A 197 -5.41 6.73 17.45
N LYS A 198 -5.41 6.63 18.79
CA LYS A 198 -6.55 7.07 19.63
C LYS A 198 -6.83 8.56 19.49
N LYS A 199 -5.78 9.38 19.40
CA LYS A 199 -5.94 10.83 19.20
C LYS A 199 -6.54 11.15 17.83
N LEU A 200 -6.08 10.48 16.78
CA LEU A 200 -6.57 10.67 15.43
C LEU A 200 -8.05 10.26 15.31
N GLU A 201 -8.41 9.06 15.79
CA GLU A 201 -9.81 8.60 15.78
C GLU A 201 -10.74 9.56 16.52
N LYS A 202 -10.33 10.04 17.69
CA LYS A 202 -11.09 11.04 18.45
C LYS A 202 -11.20 12.39 17.72
N HIS A 203 -10.12 12.84 17.08
CA HIS A 203 -10.10 14.12 16.36
C HIS A 203 -11.00 14.09 15.12
N TYR A 204 -10.85 13.06 14.28
CA TYR A 204 -11.65 12.90 13.08
C TYR A 204 -13.04 12.32 13.36
N ARG A 205 -13.22 11.78 14.55
CA ARG A 205 -14.47 11.09 14.97
C ARG A 205 -14.84 9.95 14.03
N ASP A 206 -13.83 9.34 13.40
CA ASP A 206 -13.99 8.24 12.46
C ASP A 206 -12.75 7.33 12.45
N MET A 207 -12.96 6.08 12.04
CA MET A 207 -11.86 5.12 11.82
C MET A 207 -10.84 5.70 10.84
N GLN A 208 -9.58 5.61 11.21
CA GLN A 208 -8.48 6.11 10.39
C GLN A 208 -7.64 4.98 9.83
N ASP A 209 -7.20 5.16 8.60
CA ASP A 209 -6.15 4.44 7.91
C ASP A 209 -4.89 5.32 7.97
N VAL A 210 -3.81 4.77 8.49
CA VAL A 210 -2.62 5.55 8.86
C VAL A 210 -1.37 4.87 8.33
N GLU A 211 -0.54 5.65 7.66
CA GLU A 211 0.79 5.25 7.22
C GLU A 211 1.84 5.84 8.16
N PHE A 212 2.82 5.01 8.55
CA PHE A 212 3.88 5.43 9.44
C PHE A 212 5.23 4.82 9.06
N THR A 213 6.28 5.49 9.47
CA THR A 213 7.67 5.00 9.36
C THR A 213 8.37 5.15 10.70
N VAL A 214 9.22 4.20 11.01
CA VAL A 214 10.14 4.25 12.15
C VAL A 214 11.54 4.40 11.60
N GLU A 215 12.18 5.51 11.91
CA GLU A 215 13.57 5.78 11.55
C GLU A 215 14.41 5.86 12.83
N ASN A 216 15.38 4.98 12.99
CA ASN A 216 16.25 4.93 14.17
C ASN A 216 15.44 4.97 15.50
N LYS A 217 14.46 4.07 15.64
CA LYS A 217 13.52 3.97 16.78
C LYS A 217 12.61 5.17 16.99
N LYS A 218 12.62 6.17 16.11
CA LYS A 218 11.73 7.33 16.17
C LYS A 218 10.54 7.12 15.23
N LEU A 219 9.33 7.28 15.78
CA LEU A 219 8.09 7.19 15.02
C LEU A 219 7.81 8.46 14.23
N TRP A 220 7.45 8.31 12.97
CA TRP A 220 6.98 9.35 12.07
C TRP A 220 5.64 8.97 11.47
N MET A 221 4.67 9.88 11.57
CA MET A 221 3.37 9.72 10.93
C MET A 221 3.47 10.32 9.54
N LEU A 222 3.14 9.55 8.51
CA LEU A 222 3.26 9.99 7.12
C LEU A 222 1.92 10.50 6.58
N GLN A 223 0.86 9.72 6.78
CA GLN A 223 -0.47 10.03 6.27
C GLN A 223 -1.54 9.48 7.19
N THR A 224 -2.68 10.17 7.24
CA THR A 224 -3.93 9.66 7.80
C THR A 224 -5.08 9.99 6.86
N ARG A 225 -6.02 9.05 6.74
CA ARG A 225 -7.25 9.22 5.95
C ARG A 225 -8.39 8.43 6.59
N SER A 226 -9.62 8.75 6.21
CA SER A 226 -10.77 7.91 6.59
C SER A 226 -10.56 6.50 6.06
N GLY A 227 -10.60 5.50 6.95
CA GLY A 227 -10.36 4.11 6.59
C GLY A 227 -11.46 3.56 5.70
N LYS A 228 -11.06 2.98 4.56
CA LYS A 228 -11.97 2.18 3.75
C LYS A 228 -12.37 0.95 4.55
N ARG A 229 -13.64 0.59 4.46
CA ARG A 229 -14.22 -0.49 5.27
C ARG A 229 -15.39 -1.16 4.57
N THR A 230 -15.73 -2.35 5.03
CA THR A 230 -16.89 -3.09 4.54
C THR A 230 -18.18 -2.43 4.99
N ALA A 231 -19.28 -2.72 4.30
CA ALA A 231 -20.61 -2.30 4.74
C ALA A 231 -20.94 -2.79 6.16
N LYS A 232 -20.64 -4.06 6.46
CA LYS A 232 -20.79 -4.66 7.80
C LYS A 232 -19.99 -3.89 8.85
N SER A 233 -18.72 -3.63 8.56
CA SER A 233 -17.83 -2.88 9.43
C SER A 233 -18.30 -1.43 9.62
N ALA A 234 -18.75 -0.76 8.55
CA ALA A 234 -19.26 0.61 8.61
C ALA A 234 -20.43 0.75 9.58
N VAL A 235 -21.42 -0.15 9.49
CA VAL A 235 -22.56 -0.18 10.40
C VAL A 235 -22.11 -0.41 11.85
N LYS A 236 -21.27 -1.42 12.08
CA LYS A 236 -20.75 -1.72 13.42
C LYS A 236 -19.98 -0.56 14.02
N ILE A 237 -19.06 0.03 13.28
CA ILE A 237 -18.26 1.18 13.73
C ILE A 237 -19.17 2.37 14.07
N ALA A 238 -20.14 2.68 13.22
CA ALA A 238 -21.08 3.78 13.48
C ALA A 238 -21.85 3.57 14.78
N VAL A 239 -22.36 2.35 15.02
CA VAL A 239 -23.08 1.99 16.26
C VAL A 239 -22.17 2.10 17.48
N ASP A 240 -20.93 1.57 17.38
CA ASP A 240 -19.99 1.57 18.51
C ASP A 240 -19.53 3.00 18.83
N MET A 241 -19.27 3.85 17.83
CA MET A 241 -18.92 5.25 18.03
C MET A 241 -20.04 6.08 18.68
N VAL A 242 -21.33 5.73 18.43
CA VAL A 242 -22.44 6.34 19.18
C VAL A 242 -22.43 5.91 20.64
N LYS A 243 -22.21 4.62 20.94
CA LYS A 243 -22.10 4.11 22.31
C LYS A 243 -20.91 4.75 23.05
N GLU A 244 -19.80 4.95 22.36
CA GLU A 244 -18.60 5.63 22.87
C GLU A 244 -18.75 7.15 22.97
N LYS A 245 -19.90 7.71 22.56
CA LYS A 245 -20.20 9.15 22.55
C LYS A 245 -19.24 9.98 21.68
N LEU A 246 -18.67 9.38 20.66
CA LEU A 246 -17.83 10.06 19.68
C LEU A 246 -18.66 10.78 18.63
N ILE A 247 -19.82 10.21 18.26
CA ILE A 247 -20.74 10.76 17.27
C ILE A 247 -22.18 10.67 17.76
N SER A 248 -23.07 11.47 17.19
CA SER A 248 -24.51 11.39 17.43
C SER A 248 -25.17 10.27 16.62
N LYS A 249 -26.37 9.83 17.01
CA LYS A 249 -27.17 8.87 16.23
C LYS A 249 -27.44 9.39 14.80
N LYS A 250 -27.72 10.68 14.66
CA LYS A 250 -27.95 11.31 13.35
C LYS A 250 -26.71 11.23 12.45
N GLU A 251 -25.54 11.56 13.00
CA GLU A 251 -24.27 11.41 12.27
C GLU A 251 -23.99 9.97 11.88
N ALA A 252 -24.28 9.00 12.76
CA ALA A 252 -24.10 7.59 12.46
C ALA A 252 -24.94 7.14 11.25
N VAL A 253 -26.21 7.54 11.20
CA VAL A 253 -27.10 7.22 10.07
C VAL A 253 -26.60 7.87 8.78
N LEU A 254 -26.17 9.14 8.83
CA LEU A 254 -25.68 9.88 7.65
C LEU A 254 -24.36 9.33 7.08
N ARG A 255 -23.62 8.53 7.85
CA ARG A 255 -22.35 7.92 7.41
C ARG A 255 -22.52 6.62 6.65
N ILE A 256 -23.70 6.02 6.76
CA ILE A 256 -23.98 4.76 6.07
C ILE A 256 -24.51 5.08 4.68
N ASP A 257 -23.79 4.66 3.67
CA ASP A 257 -24.26 4.72 2.28
C ASP A 257 -25.41 3.70 2.11
N PRO A 258 -26.62 4.15 1.74
CA PRO A 258 -27.75 3.24 1.53
C PRO A 258 -27.45 2.15 0.51
N ASN A 259 -26.72 2.47 -0.56
CA ASN A 259 -26.36 1.49 -1.59
C ASN A 259 -25.43 0.39 -1.05
N SER A 260 -24.59 0.71 -0.06
CA SER A 260 -23.73 -0.28 0.58
C SER A 260 -24.51 -1.31 1.42
N LEU A 261 -25.73 -0.98 1.87
CA LEU A 261 -26.56 -1.91 2.63
C LEU A 261 -27.06 -3.07 1.77
N ASP A 262 -27.26 -2.85 0.49
CA ASP A 262 -27.66 -3.92 -0.43
C ASP A 262 -26.60 -5.02 -0.49
N THR A 263 -25.33 -4.66 -0.31
CA THR A 263 -24.24 -5.66 -0.27
C THR A 263 -24.32 -6.59 0.94
N LEU A 264 -25.02 -6.19 2.01
CA LEU A 264 -25.26 -7.02 3.19
C LEU A 264 -26.35 -8.08 2.95
N LEU A 265 -27.15 -7.88 1.90
CA LEU A 265 -28.22 -8.78 1.48
C LEU A 265 -27.74 -9.77 0.41
N HIS A 266 -26.55 -9.56 -0.16
CA HIS A 266 -25.97 -10.47 -1.14
C HIS A 266 -25.52 -11.79 -0.50
N PRO A 267 -25.54 -12.89 -1.26
CA PRO A 267 -25.04 -14.17 -0.80
C PRO A 267 -23.60 -14.06 -0.29
N THR A 268 -23.36 -14.51 0.92
CA THR A 268 -22.03 -14.72 1.48
C THR A 268 -21.71 -16.21 1.45
N LEU A 269 -20.43 -16.56 1.50
CA LEU A 269 -20.05 -17.96 1.69
C LEU A 269 -20.61 -18.43 3.03
N ASP A 270 -21.30 -19.58 3.01
CA ASP A 270 -21.80 -20.20 4.23
C ASP A 270 -20.61 -20.71 5.06
N GLU A 271 -20.43 -20.12 6.26
CA GLU A 271 -19.35 -20.49 7.18
C GLU A 271 -19.42 -21.97 7.64
N GLN A 272 -20.58 -22.62 7.48
CA GLN A 272 -20.80 -24.03 7.84
C GLN A 272 -20.57 -24.98 6.66
N SER A 273 -20.41 -24.47 5.43
CA SER A 273 -20.15 -25.30 4.28
C SER A 273 -18.69 -25.79 4.24
N SER A 274 -18.51 -27.01 3.77
CA SER A 274 -17.17 -27.58 3.51
C SER A 274 -16.54 -26.88 2.30
N ILE A 275 -15.67 -25.92 2.53
CA ILE A 275 -14.99 -25.15 1.49
C ILE A 275 -13.63 -25.81 1.22
N ASN A 276 -13.34 -26.10 -0.05
CA ASN A 276 -12.00 -26.51 -0.46
C ASN A 276 -11.11 -25.27 -0.64
N VAL A 277 -10.32 -24.94 0.39
CA VAL A 277 -9.40 -23.80 0.34
C VAL A 277 -8.16 -24.19 -0.45
N ILE A 278 -7.96 -23.57 -1.60
CA ILE A 278 -6.78 -23.77 -2.47
C ILE A 278 -5.62 -22.84 -2.06
N ALA A 279 -5.93 -21.65 -1.58
CA ALA A 279 -4.94 -20.68 -1.10
C ALA A 279 -5.56 -19.73 -0.10
N ASN A 280 -4.73 -19.11 0.74
CA ASN A 280 -5.12 -18.02 1.63
C ASN A 280 -4.37 -16.76 1.22
N GLY A 281 -5.08 -15.62 1.18
CA GLY A 281 -4.52 -14.30 0.92
C GLY A 281 -4.92 -13.30 1.98
N LEU A 282 -4.28 -12.14 1.97
CA LEU A 282 -4.69 -11.01 2.81
C LEU A 282 -5.92 -10.36 2.19
N PRO A 283 -7.04 -10.18 2.95
CA PRO A 283 -8.23 -9.55 2.42
C PRO A 283 -8.01 -8.05 2.26
N ALA A 284 -7.95 -7.57 1.01
CA ALA A 284 -7.91 -6.14 0.71
C ALA A 284 -9.31 -5.52 0.58
N SER A 285 -10.30 -6.34 0.25
CA SER A 285 -11.72 -5.98 0.20
C SER A 285 -12.57 -7.18 0.64
N PRO A 286 -13.67 -6.96 1.35
CA PRO A 286 -14.56 -8.03 1.74
C PRO A 286 -15.53 -8.37 0.61
N GLY A 287 -15.99 -9.60 0.64
CA GLY A 287 -17.01 -10.12 -0.26
C GLY A 287 -16.68 -11.51 -0.71
N ALA A 288 -17.63 -12.13 -1.40
CA ALA A 288 -17.43 -13.35 -2.15
C ALA A 288 -17.67 -13.02 -3.62
N ALA A 289 -16.75 -13.40 -4.48
CA ALA A 289 -16.88 -13.25 -5.91
C ALA A 289 -16.75 -14.63 -6.58
N SER A 290 -17.50 -14.82 -7.65
CA SER A 290 -17.37 -15.97 -8.54
C SER A 290 -17.19 -15.46 -9.96
N GLY A 291 -16.38 -16.14 -10.75
CA GLY A 291 -16.14 -15.73 -12.12
C GLY A 291 -15.09 -16.60 -12.81
N LYS A 292 -14.88 -16.34 -14.07
CA LYS A 292 -13.83 -16.99 -14.85
C LYS A 292 -12.46 -16.47 -14.42
N VAL A 293 -11.54 -17.37 -14.11
CA VAL A 293 -10.16 -16.98 -13.77
C VAL A 293 -9.46 -16.46 -15.01
N VAL A 294 -8.85 -15.30 -14.89
CA VAL A 294 -8.01 -14.63 -15.89
C VAL A 294 -6.71 -14.16 -15.26
N PHE A 295 -5.68 -13.97 -16.08
CA PHE A 295 -4.34 -13.67 -15.59
C PHE A 295 -3.81 -12.31 -16.05
N THR A 296 -4.58 -11.59 -16.88
CA THR A 296 -4.22 -10.24 -17.34
C THR A 296 -5.40 -9.29 -17.20
N SER A 297 -5.11 -8.02 -16.96
CA SER A 297 -6.11 -6.95 -16.82
C SER A 297 -6.88 -6.74 -18.11
N GLU A 298 -6.21 -6.83 -19.26
CA GLU A 298 -6.82 -6.67 -20.58
C GLU A 298 -7.85 -7.78 -20.87
N GLU A 299 -7.55 -9.02 -20.43
CA GLU A 299 -8.50 -10.12 -20.60
C GLU A 299 -9.70 -9.95 -19.64
N ALA A 300 -9.46 -9.46 -18.44
CA ALA A 300 -10.52 -9.13 -17.48
C ALA A 300 -11.46 -8.07 -18.07
N GLU A 301 -10.92 -6.95 -18.55
CA GLU A 301 -11.71 -5.89 -19.19
C GLU A 301 -12.52 -6.40 -20.39
N ARG A 302 -11.88 -7.17 -21.26
CA ARG A 302 -12.54 -7.73 -22.46
C ARG A 302 -13.73 -8.61 -22.10
N LEU A 303 -13.58 -9.50 -21.11
CA LEU A 303 -14.64 -10.42 -20.69
C LEU A 303 -15.74 -9.70 -19.91
N THR A 304 -15.38 -8.75 -19.06
CA THR A 304 -16.34 -7.88 -18.34
C THR A 304 -17.16 -7.05 -19.33
N GLY A 305 -16.56 -6.55 -20.41
CA GLY A 305 -17.26 -5.92 -21.52
C GLY A 305 -18.25 -6.83 -22.26
N MET A 306 -18.09 -8.16 -22.13
CA MET A 306 -19.01 -9.19 -22.62
C MET A 306 -20.02 -9.65 -21.55
N MET A 307 -20.15 -8.93 -20.41
CA MET A 307 -21.00 -9.29 -19.27
C MET A 307 -20.64 -10.64 -18.62
N GLN A 308 -19.37 -11.03 -18.66
CA GLN A 308 -18.87 -12.21 -17.97
C GLN A 308 -18.09 -11.78 -16.71
N ASP A 309 -18.52 -12.31 -15.57
CA ASP A 309 -17.78 -12.10 -14.34
C ASP A 309 -16.42 -12.79 -14.38
N THR A 310 -15.40 -12.07 -13.93
CA THR A 310 -14.01 -12.54 -13.92
C THR A 310 -13.36 -12.42 -12.56
N ILE A 311 -12.39 -13.29 -12.30
CA ILE A 311 -11.49 -13.20 -11.14
C ILE A 311 -10.08 -13.07 -11.70
N LEU A 312 -9.47 -11.90 -11.55
CA LEU A 312 -8.10 -11.66 -11.93
C LEU A 312 -7.16 -12.27 -10.87
N VAL A 313 -6.29 -13.17 -11.31
CA VAL A 313 -5.31 -13.84 -10.48
C VAL A 313 -3.92 -13.46 -10.98
N ARG A 314 -3.14 -12.80 -10.13
CA ARG A 314 -1.77 -12.39 -10.43
C ARG A 314 -0.84 -12.71 -9.25
N VAL A 315 0.46 -12.72 -9.51
CA VAL A 315 1.48 -12.81 -8.45
C VAL A 315 1.39 -11.58 -7.55
N GLU A 316 1.20 -10.40 -8.15
CA GLU A 316 0.94 -9.13 -7.48
C GLU A 316 -0.17 -8.40 -8.22
N THR A 317 -1.07 -7.78 -7.47
CA THR A 317 -2.05 -6.84 -8.03
C THR A 317 -1.58 -5.42 -7.76
N SER A 318 -1.50 -4.62 -8.81
CA SER A 318 -1.20 -3.19 -8.72
C SER A 318 -2.50 -2.37 -8.75
N PRO A 319 -2.47 -1.11 -8.31
CA PRO A 319 -3.59 -0.20 -8.53
C PRO A 319 -3.96 -0.02 -10.01
N GLU A 320 -3.11 -0.47 -10.93
CA GLU A 320 -3.34 -0.43 -12.39
C GLU A 320 -4.22 -1.57 -12.89
N ASP A 321 -4.40 -2.60 -12.08
CA ASP A 321 -5.22 -3.77 -12.39
C ASP A 321 -6.71 -3.61 -11.98
N ILE A 322 -7.09 -2.45 -11.41
CA ILE A 322 -8.45 -2.17 -10.89
C ILE A 322 -9.24 -1.31 -11.85
#